data_5fcda408b90b6ea8b3e0f8e56cdfc96e
#
_entry.id   5fcda408b90b6ea8b3e0f8e56cdfc96e
#
_cell.length_a   1.000
_cell.length_b   1.000
_cell.length_c   1.000
_cell.angle_alpha   90.00
_cell.angle_beta   90.00
_cell.angle_gamma   90.00
#
_symmetry.space_group_name_H-M   'P 1'
#
loop_
_entity.id
_entity.type
_entity.pdbx_description
1 polymer ?
#
loop_
_entity_poly.entity_id
_entity_poly.type
_entity_poly.pdbx_seq_one_letter_code
_entity_poly.pdbx_strand_id
1 'polypeptide(L)'
;FDWTYVCPTHDRYREGLLDIIEEAGTVHDDVRLDDVGFPREEYCHCDRCEARFADSEYDDWGAWRASVITDFVAAARERVPGELYLTLYPDPYPGHLDARSGIDLAAVDPYVDEYVVPIYDMAYSTTYWLEILATGFRDRLSTRFSIELYAVDVDIDALVKATEVAAEYGHAVLYGYDASNARAAVRRLDADAREGESYAPD
;
A
#
# COMPACT_ATOMS: atom_id res chain seq x y z
N PHE A 1 -15.74 -4.10 -20.18
CA PHE A 1 -15.18 -3.44 -19.01
C PHE A 1 -15.43 -1.94 -19.16
N ASP A 2 -16.28 -1.37 -18.31
CA ASP A 2 -16.62 0.06 -18.35
C ASP A 2 -15.56 0.97 -17.70
N TRP A 3 -14.37 0.44 -17.50
CA TRP A 3 -13.29 1.14 -16.82
C TRP A 3 -12.26 1.65 -17.81
N THR A 4 -11.95 2.91 -17.74
CA THR A 4 -10.83 3.51 -18.47
C THR A 4 -9.55 3.21 -17.70
N TYR A 5 -8.88 2.12 -18.05
CA TYR A 5 -7.60 1.77 -17.49
C TYR A 5 -6.50 2.12 -18.48
N VAL A 6 -5.49 2.84 -18.00
CA VAL A 6 -4.34 3.17 -18.85
C VAL A 6 -3.28 2.09 -18.70
N CYS A 7 -2.85 1.54 -19.83
CA CYS A 7 -1.84 0.50 -19.86
C CYS A 7 -0.52 0.99 -19.23
N PRO A 8 0.06 0.27 -18.25
CA PRO A 8 1.30 0.66 -17.56
C PRO A 8 2.51 0.80 -18.48
N THR A 9 2.45 0.20 -19.68
CA THR A 9 3.54 0.28 -20.67
C THR A 9 3.42 1.48 -21.61
N HIS A 10 2.44 2.37 -21.43
CA HIS A 10 2.25 3.53 -22.28
C HIS A 10 3.24 4.64 -21.90
N ASP A 11 4.27 4.88 -22.73
CA ASP A 11 5.40 5.75 -22.44
C ASP A 11 5.00 7.15 -21.98
N ARG A 12 4.13 7.81 -22.74
CA ARG A 12 3.68 9.18 -22.43
C ARG A 12 2.90 9.25 -21.11
N TYR A 13 2.12 8.21 -20.79
CA TYR A 13 1.40 8.16 -19.54
C TYR A 13 2.36 7.93 -18.37
N ARG A 14 3.27 6.98 -18.54
CA ARG A 14 4.31 6.67 -17.55
C ARG A 14 5.17 7.90 -17.22
N GLU A 15 5.66 8.60 -18.25
CA GLU A 15 6.45 9.80 -18.05
C GLU A 15 5.66 10.92 -17.37
N GLY A 16 4.41 11.14 -17.79
CA GLY A 16 3.54 12.13 -17.14
C GLY A 16 3.24 11.83 -15.67
N LEU A 17 3.15 10.54 -15.28
CA LEU A 17 3.04 10.16 -13.86
C LEU A 17 4.34 10.42 -13.10
N LEU A 18 5.49 10.12 -13.69
CA LEU A 18 6.79 10.38 -13.09
C LEU A 18 7.03 11.89 -12.88
N ASP A 19 6.59 12.75 -13.82
CA ASP A 19 6.65 14.20 -13.66
C ASP A 19 5.76 14.70 -12.51
N ILE A 20 4.57 14.10 -12.33
CA ILE A 20 3.68 14.39 -11.19
C ILE A 20 4.32 13.94 -9.86
N ILE A 21 4.96 12.78 -9.83
CA ILE A 21 5.66 12.26 -8.65
C ILE A 21 6.81 13.20 -8.27
N GLU A 22 7.60 13.64 -9.24
CA GLU A 22 8.68 14.61 -9.03
C GLU A 22 8.15 15.93 -8.47
N GLU A 23 7.09 16.49 -9.08
CA GLU A 23 6.46 17.72 -8.59
C GLU A 23 5.94 17.57 -7.15
N ALA A 24 5.27 16.43 -6.84
CA ALA A 24 4.81 16.15 -5.48
C ALA A 24 5.97 16.10 -4.50
N GLY A 25 7.07 15.46 -4.86
CA GLY A 25 8.30 15.37 -4.07
C GLY A 25 8.95 16.74 -3.79
N THR A 26 8.80 17.72 -4.69
CA THR A 26 9.29 19.09 -4.42
C THR A 26 8.51 19.83 -3.34
N VAL A 27 7.30 19.38 -3.02
CA VAL A 27 6.41 20.02 -2.02
C VAL A 27 6.50 19.35 -0.65
N HIS A 28 6.60 18.03 -0.62
CA HIS A 28 6.47 17.23 0.61
C HIS A 28 7.65 16.32 0.92
N ASP A 29 8.69 16.31 0.12
CA ASP A 29 9.83 15.39 0.15
C ASP A 29 9.43 13.93 -0.02
N ASP A 30 8.49 13.42 0.79
CA ASP A 30 8.01 12.04 0.78
C ASP A 30 6.80 11.88 -0.14
N VAL A 31 6.73 10.74 -0.85
CA VAL A 31 5.64 10.44 -1.79
C VAL A 31 5.12 9.03 -1.57
N ARG A 32 3.78 8.91 -1.52
CA ARG A 32 3.10 7.61 -1.51
C ARG A 32 2.55 7.31 -2.89
N LEU A 33 2.95 6.17 -3.44
CA LEU A 33 2.38 5.59 -4.64
C LEU A 33 1.18 4.71 -4.27
N ASP A 34 0.04 4.97 -4.91
CA ASP A 34 -1.19 4.22 -4.71
C ASP A 34 -1.66 3.59 -6.03
N ASP A 35 -2.35 2.45 -5.95
CA ASP A 35 -2.87 1.69 -7.10
C ASP A 35 -1.84 1.39 -8.19
N VAL A 36 -0.57 1.20 -7.82
CA VAL A 36 0.48 0.82 -8.78
C VAL A 36 0.32 -0.62 -9.21
N GLY A 37 0.25 -0.84 -10.51
CA GLY A 37 0.19 -2.21 -11.04
C GLY A 37 -0.69 -2.37 -12.26
N PHE A 38 -0.79 -3.60 -12.73
CA PHE A 38 -1.82 -4.02 -13.68
C PHE A 38 -3.15 -4.21 -12.95
N PRO A 39 -4.32 -4.06 -13.62
CA PRO A 39 -5.60 -4.11 -12.93
C PRO A 39 -5.96 -5.50 -12.42
N ARG A 40 -5.48 -6.55 -13.09
CA ARG A 40 -5.71 -7.97 -12.75
C ARG A 40 -4.72 -8.85 -13.49
N GLU A 41 -4.68 -10.14 -13.11
CA GLU A 41 -3.84 -11.17 -13.71
C GLU A 41 -4.03 -11.29 -15.23
N GLU A 42 -5.28 -11.21 -15.72
CA GLU A 42 -5.61 -11.31 -17.14
C GLU A 42 -5.31 -10.05 -17.96
N TYR A 43 -4.68 -9.03 -17.41
CA TYR A 43 -4.32 -7.77 -18.09
C TYR A 43 -2.79 -7.53 -18.06
N CYS A 44 -2.26 -6.75 -18.98
CA CYS A 44 -2.87 -6.16 -20.15
C CYS A 44 -2.37 -6.89 -21.42
N HIS A 45 -3.26 -7.48 -22.19
CA HIS A 45 -2.94 -8.12 -23.49
C HIS A 45 -3.29 -7.18 -24.66
N CYS A 46 -2.92 -5.91 -24.59
CA CYS A 46 -3.01 -5.01 -25.73
C CYS A 46 -1.81 -5.20 -26.66
N ASP A 47 -1.96 -4.82 -27.93
CA ASP A 47 -0.91 -4.96 -28.97
C ASP A 47 0.45 -4.43 -28.50
N ARG A 48 0.46 -3.35 -27.70
CA ARG A 48 1.69 -2.78 -27.15
C ARG A 48 2.36 -3.70 -26.13
N CYS A 49 1.60 -4.28 -25.21
CA CYS A 49 2.15 -5.20 -24.21
C CYS A 49 2.66 -6.46 -24.87
N GLU A 50 1.90 -7.03 -25.81
CA GLU A 50 2.31 -8.23 -26.54
C GLU A 50 3.59 -7.99 -27.36
N ALA A 51 3.68 -6.85 -28.05
CA ALA A 51 4.88 -6.49 -28.78
C ALA A 51 6.10 -6.31 -27.86
N ARG A 52 5.93 -5.62 -26.72
CA ARG A 52 7.02 -5.41 -25.76
C ARG A 52 7.46 -6.70 -25.07
N PHE A 53 6.53 -7.59 -24.78
CA PHE A 53 6.86 -8.90 -24.25
C PHE A 53 7.65 -9.73 -25.27
N ALA A 54 7.20 -9.75 -26.53
CA ALA A 54 7.88 -10.46 -27.60
C ALA A 54 9.31 -9.95 -27.89
N ASP A 55 9.56 -8.66 -27.66
CA ASP A 55 10.87 -8.02 -27.82
C ASP A 55 11.73 -8.09 -26.54
N SER A 56 11.19 -8.64 -25.43
CA SER A 56 11.89 -8.75 -24.15
C SER A 56 12.69 -10.06 -24.05
N GLU A 57 13.50 -10.18 -23.00
CA GLU A 57 14.24 -11.40 -22.65
C GLU A 57 13.44 -12.37 -21.76
N TYR A 58 12.17 -12.05 -21.46
CA TYR A 58 11.32 -12.86 -20.58
C TYR A 58 10.57 -13.93 -21.38
N ASP A 59 10.55 -15.15 -20.85
CA ASP A 59 9.75 -16.25 -21.38
C ASP A 59 8.40 -16.41 -20.66
N ASP A 60 8.24 -15.75 -19.51
CA ASP A 60 7.04 -15.77 -18.67
C ASP A 60 6.36 -14.41 -18.62
N TRP A 61 5.06 -14.39 -18.91
CA TRP A 61 4.27 -13.17 -18.94
C TRP A 61 4.15 -12.48 -17.58
N GLY A 62 4.03 -13.25 -16.49
CA GLY A 62 3.97 -12.73 -15.12
C GLY A 62 5.27 -12.04 -14.75
N ALA A 63 6.41 -12.70 -14.97
CA ALA A 63 7.73 -12.13 -14.71
C ALA A 63 7.98 -10.85 -15.52
N TRP A 64 7.54 -10.81 -16.79
CA TRP A 64 7.61 -9.58 -17.58
C TRP A 64 6.73 -8.47 -17.01
N ARG A 65 5.50 -8.75 -16.59
CA ARG A 65 4.63 -7.77 -15.92
C ARG A 65 5.27 -7.23 -14.66
N ALA A 66 5.86 -8.10 -13.85
CA ALA A 66 6.57 -7.71 -12.63
C ALA A 66 7.75 -6.78 -12.94
N SER A 67 8.51 -7.04 -14.01
CA SER A 67 9.59 -6.15 -14.43
C SER A 67 9.08 -4.76 -14.82
N VAL A 68 7.97 -4.67 -15.53
CA VAL A 68 7.36 -3.38 -15.94
C VAL A 68 6.98 -2.54 -14.73
N ILE A 69 6.43 -3.16 -13.68
CA ILE A 69 6.05 -2.46 -12.45
C ILE A 69 7.28 -2.10 -11.63
N THR A 70 8.23 -3.03 -11.48
CA THR A 70 9.49 -2.78 -10.77
C THR A 70 10.26 -1.60 -11.38
N ASP A 71 10.37 -1.55 -12.70
CA ASP A 71 11.02 -0.45 -13.43
C ASP A 71 10.30 0.90 -13.22
N PHE A 72 8.99 0.88 -13.05
CA PHE A 72 8.24 2.09 -12.72
C PHE A 72 8.53 2.57 -11.30
N VAL A 73 8.51 1.67 -10.32
CA VAL A 73 8.81 2.00 -8.92
C VAL A 73 10.26 2.48 -8.77
N ALA A 74 11.21 1.84 -9.45
CA ALA A 74 12.61 2.28 -9.48
C ALA A 74 12.75 3.71 -10.05
N ALA A 75 12.11 3.99 -11.18
CA ALA A 75 12.12 5.33 -11.78
C ALA A 75 11.43 6.39 -10.89
N ALA A 76 10.38 6.02 -10.16
CA ALA A 76 9.75 6.89 -9.17
C ALA A 76 10.70 7.18 -7.99
N ARG A 77 11.41 6.15 -7.49
CA ARG A 77 12.41 6.31 -6.42
C ARG A 77 13.49 7.34 -6.78
N GLU A 78 13.95 7.35 -8.02
CA GLU A 78 14.97 8.32 -8.48
C GLU A 78 14.48 9.78 -8.46
N ARG A 79 13.16 10.01 -8.48
CA ARG A 79 12.55 11.34 -8.53
C ARG A 79 12.04 11.84 -7.17
N VAL A 80 11.97 10.99 -6.16
CA VAL A 80 11.50 11.34 -4.83
C VAL A 80 12.68 11.67 -3.92
N PRO A 81 12.80 12.89 -3.37
CA PRO A 81 13.94 13.29 -2.53
C PRO A 81 13.91 12.63 -1.14
N GLY A 82 12.73 12.40 -0.58
CA GLY A 82 12.52 11.77 0.72
C GLY A 82 12.19 10.28 0.64
N GLU A 83 11.28 9.81 1.49
CA GLU A 83 10.85 8.41 1.52
C GLU A 83 9.82 8.11 0.43
N LEU A 84 9.94 6.94 -0.19
CA LEU A 84 8.95 6.40 -1.13
C LEU A 84 8.12 5.34 -0.46
N TYR A 85 6.81 5.60 -0.36
CA TYR A 85 5.83 4.66 0.16
C TYR A 85 5.11 3.96 -0.98
N LEU A 86 4.82 2.68 -0.82
CA LEU A 86 4.03 1.90 -1.79
C LEU A 86 2.83 1.25 -1.12
N THR A 87 1.63 1.58 -1.59
CA THR A 87 0.41 0.92 -1.14
C THR A 87 0.31 -0.48 -1.75
N LEU A 88 0.07 -1.48 -0.89
CA LEU A 88 -0.16 -2.86 -1.30
C LEU A 88 -1.65 -3.21 -1.21
N TYR A 89 -2.15 -4.02 -2.12
CA TYR A 89 -3.44 -4.66 -1.93
C TYR A 89 -3.37 -5.58 -0.68
N PRO A 90 -4.40 -5.63 0.17
CA PRO A 90 -4.35 -6.34 1.46
C PRO A 90 -4.49 -7.86 1.30
N ASP A 91 -3.59 -8.45 0.54
CA ASP A 91 -3.51 -9.88 0.32
C ASP A 91 -2.07 -10.37 0.53
N PRO A 92 -1.74 -10.90 1.73
CA PRO A 92 -0.40 -11.32 2.06
C PRO A 92 -0.04 -12.72 1.53
N TYR A 93 -0.90 -13.39 0.78
CA TYR A 93 -0.61 -14.73 0.29
C TYR A 93 0.49 -14.75 -0.76
N PRO A 94 1.38 -15.78 -0.77
CA PRO A 94 2.49 -15.87 -1.71
C PRO A 94 2.01 -15.83 -3.17
N GLY A 95 2.63 -14.95 -3.96
CA GLY A 95 2.36 -14.83 -5.39
C GLY A 95 1.08 -14.07 -5.75
N HIS A 96 0.18 -13.77 -4.78
CA HIS A 96 -1.08 -13.11 -5.09
C HIS A 96 -0.90 -11.65 -5.55
N LEU A 97 0.00 -10.89 -4.93
CA LEU A 97 0.30 -9.52 -5.36
C LEU A 97 0.94 -9.48 -6.75
N ASP A 98 1.87 -10.41 -7.01
CA ASP A 98 2.50 -10.56 -8.30
C ASP A 98 1.47 -10.97 -9.37
N ALA A 99 0.74 -12.05 -9.17
CA ALA A 99 -0.30 -12.48 -10.10
C ALA A 99 -1.34 -11.39 -10.35
N ARG A 100 -1.84 -10.73 -9.30
CA ARG A 100 -2.88 -9.71 -9.40
C ARG A 100 -2.41 -8.46 -10.14
N SER A 101 -1.30 -7.87 -9.69
CA SER A 101 -0.89 -6.52 -10.09
C SER A 101 0.51 -6.41 -10.69
N GLY A 102 1.25 -7.51 -10.72
CA GLY A 102 2.65 -7.50 -11.14
C GLY A 102 3.59 -6.91 -10.09
N ILE A 103 3.19 -6.88 -8.80
CA ILE A 103 4.07 -6.44 -7.72
C ILE A 103 4.82 -7.65 -7.18
N ASP A 104 6.04 -7.85 -7.65
CA ASP A 104 7.01 -8.75 -7.02
C ASP A 104 7.67 -8.01 -5.85
N LEU A 105 7.31 -8.40 -4.62
CA LEU A 105 7.79 -7.76 -3.40
C LEU A 105 9.32 -7.78 -3.30
N ALA A 106 9.97 -8.88 -3.70
CA ALA A 106 11.42 -8.98 -3.64
C ALA A 106 12.10 -8.03 -4.63
N ALA A 107 11.50 -7.82 -5.80
CA ALA A 107 12.03 -6.95 -6.82
C ALA A 107 11.81 -5.46 -6.53
N VAL A 108 10.69 -5.08 -5.89
CA VAL A 108 10.40 -3.67 -5.56
C VAL A 108 11.00 -3.22 -4.23
N ASP A 109 11.27 -4.13 -3.30
CA ASP A 109 11.77 -3.85 -1.94
C ASP A 109 13.00 -2.92 -1.89
N PRO A 110 13.99 -3.01 -2.80
CA PRO A 110 15.13 -2.11 -2.81
C PRO A 110 14.81 -0.62 -3.09
N TYR A 111 13.63 -0.34 -3.59
CA TYR A 111 13.18 0.99 -4.01
C TYR A 111 12.15 1.62 -3.08
N VAL A 112 11.65 0.87 -2.10
CA VAL A 112 10.55 1.27 -1.20
C VAL A 112 11.06 1.40 0.22
N ASP A 113 10.80 2.54 0.85
CA ASP A 113 11.18 2.79 2.25
C ASP A 113 10.14 2.25 3.24
N GLU A 114 8.86 2.24 2.83
CA GLU A 114 7.77 1.72 3.65
C GLU A 114 6.58 1.27 2.79
N TYR A 115 5.98 0.16 3.16
CA TYR A 115 4.71 -0.26 2.58
C TYR A 115 3.53 0.27 3.38
N VAL A 116 2.44 0.61 2.70
CA VAL A 116 1.15 0.94 3.34
C VAL A 116 0.14 -0.13 2.97
N VAL A 117 -0.45 -0.77 3.97
CA VAL A 117 -1.43 -1.85 3.78
C VAL A 117 -2.80 -1.38 4.26
N PRO A 118 -3.75 -1.11 3.35
CA PRO A 118 -5.11 -0.72 3.70
C PRO A 118 -5.92 -1.95 4.12
N ILE A 119 -6.03 -2.19 5.41
CA ILE A 119 -6.87 -3.25 5.97
C ILE A 119 -8.22 -2.65 6.36
N TYR A 120 -9.08 -2.48 5.36
CA TYR A 120 -10.37 -1.82 5.52
C TYR A 120 -11.46 -2.78 5.95
N ASP A 121 -12.16 -2.43 7.02
CA ASP A 121 -13.41 -3.05 7.47
C ASP A 121 -14.46 -1.94 7.68
N MET A 122 -15.69 -2.21 7.31
CA MET A 122 -16.78 -1.24 7.42
C MET A 122 -17.28 -1.03 8.86
N ALA A 123 -16.90 -1.89 9.79
CA ALA A 123 -17.42 -1.86 11.15
C ALA A 123 -16.40 -2.20 12.24
N TYR A 124 -15.32 -2.88 11.91
CA TYR A 124 -14.36 -3.46 12.87
C TYR A 124 -15.03 -4.18 14.05
N SER A 125 -16.11 -4.87 13.77
CA SER A 125 -16.90 -5.61 14.77
C SER A 125 -16.07 -6.73 15.42
N THR A 126 -15.05 -7.22 14.72
CA THR A 126 -13.98 -8.08 15.26
C THR A 126 -12.62 -7.68 14.66
N THR A 127 -11.54 -7.94 15.38
CA THR A 127 -10.17 -7.69 14.91
C THR A 127 -9.52 -8.90 14.22
N TYR A 128 -10.21 -10.04 14.21
CA TYR A 128 -9.64 -11.30 13.72
C TYR A 128 -9.08 -11.20 12.29
N TRP A 129 -9.82 -10.58 11.39
CA TRP A 129 -9.39 -10.45 10.00
C TRP A 129 -8.19 -9.52 9.84
N LEU A 130 -8.19 -8.41 10.60
CA LEU A 130 -7.07 -7.48 10.65
C LEU A 130 -5.80 -8.19 11.15
N GLU A 131 -5.90 -8.96 12.23
CA GLU A 131 -4.78 -9.71 12.81
C GLU A 131 -4.19 -10.73 11.83
N ILE A 132 -5.05 -11.48 11.11
CA ILE A 132 -4.61 -12.46 10.11
C ILE A 132 -3.85 -11.80 8.97
N LEU A 133 -4.37 -10.71 8.40
CA LEU A 133 -3.72 -10.01 7.31
C LEU A 133 -2.41 -9.35 7.77
N ALA A 134 -2.45 -8.66 8.91
CA ALA A 134 -1.27 -7.99 9.48
C ALA A 134 -0.15 -9.00 9.81
N THR A 135 -0.49 -10.15 10.38
CA THR A 135 0.46 -11.25 10.61
C THR A 135 1.07 -11.72 9.30
N GLY A 136 0.24 -11.93 8.27
CA GLY A 136 0.70 -12.38 6.97
C GLY A 136 1.70 -11.41 6.32
N PHE A 137 1.49 -10.11 6.45
CA PHE A 137 2.44 -9.10 5.96
C PHE A 137 3.70 -9.05 6.80
N ARG A 138 3.59 -9.05 8.13
CA ARG A 138 4.76 -9.08 9.02
C ARG A 138 5.70 -10.27 8.75
N ASP A 139 5.14 -11.41 8.40
CA ASP A 139 5.92 -12.62 8.14
C ASP A 139 6.60 -12.60 6.75
N ARG A 140 6.24 -11.68 5.87
CA ARG A 140 6.70 -11.65 4.47
C ARG A 140 7.49 -10.42 4.07
N LEU A 141 7.18 -9.27 4.66
CA LEU A 141 7.87 -8.04 4.33
C LEU A 141 9.18 -7.95 5.09
N SER A 142 10.26 -7.62 4.39
CA SER A 142 11.55 -7.27 4.98
C SER A 142 11.62 -5.78 5.30
N THR A 143 10.97 -4.96 4.50
CA THR A 143 10.80 -3.52 4.73
C THR A 143 9.64 -3.27 5.69
N ARG A 144 9.73 -2.22 6.51
CA ARG A 144 8.67 -1.82 7.44
C ARG A 144 7.36 -1.54 6.71
N PHE A 145 6.25 -1.72 7.39
CA PHE A 145 4.94 -1.40 6.85
C PHE A 145 4.03 -0.75 7.87
N SER A 146 3.16 0.13 7.40
CA SER A 146 2.07 0.75 8.17
C SER A 146 0.72 0.19 7.75
N ILE A 147 -0.23 0.16 8.68
CA ILE A 147 -1.59 -0.29 8.43
C ILE A 147 -2.51 0.93 8.30
N GLU A 148 -3.28 0.99 7.23
CA GLU A 148 -4.29 2.01 7.05
C GLU A 148 -5.67 1.45 7.35
N LEU A 149 -6.39 2.10 8.28
CA LEU A 149 -7.73 1.76 8.71
C LEU A 149 -8.76 2.67 8.04
N TYR A 150 -9.93 2.12 7.71
CA TYR A 150 -11.07 2.88 7.18
C TYR A 150 -11.80 3.58 8.33
N ALA A 151 -11.99 4.89 8.25
CA ALA A 151 -12.55 5.68 9.34
C ALA A 151 -13.95 6.28 9.07
N VAL A 152 -14.56 5.99 7.90
CA VAL A 152 -15.87 6.58 7.54
C VAL A 152 -17.00 5.76 8.16
N ASP A 153 -17.93 6.44 8.83
CA ASP A 153 -19.14 5.85 9.45
C ASP A 153 -18.86 4.66 10.38
N VAL A 154 -17.69 4.61 11.00
CA VAL A 154 -17.28 3.55 11.91
C VAL A 154 -17.53 3.99 13.37
N ASP A 155 -17.95 3.05 14.21
CA ASP A 155 -18.02 3.25 15.65
C ASP A 155 -16.64 3.56 16.23
N ILE A 156 -16.54 4.59 17.07
CA ILE A 156 -15.24 5.08 17.57
C ILE A 156 -14.57 4.05 18.49
N ASP A 157 -15.31 3.36 19.34
CA ASP A 157 -14.73 2.35 20.24
C ASP A 157 -14.22 1.13 19.44
N ALA A 158 -14.92 0.76 18.36
CA ALA A 158 -14.46 -0.26 17.43
C ALA A 158 -13.18 0.18 16.68
N LEU A 159 -13.11 1.45 16.24
CA LEU A 159 -11.92 2.00 15.57
C LEU A 159 -10.74 2.09 16.53
N VAL A 160 -10.94 2.48 17.80
CA VAL A 160 -9.91 2.46 18.85
C VAL A 160 -9.33 1.06 19.01
N LYS A 161 -10.18 0.04 19.18
CA LYS A 161 -9.74 -1.34 19.32
C LYS A 161 -8.98 -1.84 18.08
N ALA A 162 -9.44 -1.50 16.87
CA ALA A 162 -8.73 -1.83 15.64
C ALA A 162 -7.36 -1.14 15.57
N THR A 163 -7.28 0.09 16.05
CA THR A 163 -6.01 0.85 16.12
C THR A 163 -5.01 0.21 17.08
N GLU A 164 -5.45 -0.19 18.28
CA GLU A 164 -4.59 -0.90 19.25
C GLU A 164 -3.99 -2.17 18.63
N VAL A 165 -4.85 -2.97 17.99
CA VAL A 165 -4.39 -4.20 17.31
C VAL A 165 -3.46 -3.88 16.15
N ALA A 166 -3.79 -2.92 15.29
CA ALA A 166 -2.95 -2.55 14.15
C ALA A 166 -1.55 -2.08 14.61
N ALA A 167 -1.48 -1.34 15.72
CA ALA A 167 -0.23 -0.85 16.30
C ALA A 167 0.71 -1.96 16.82
N GLU A 168 0.20 -3.16 17.08
CA GLU A 168 1.04 -4.31 17.47
C GLU A 168 1.81 -4.90 16.28
N TYR A 169 1.36 -4.63 15.05
CA TYR A 169 1.90 -5.23 13.83
C TYR A 169 2.63 -4.24 12.93
N GLY A 170 2.04 -3.07 12.71
CA GLY A 170 2.55 -2.05 11.80
C GLY A 170 3.51 -1.07 12.46
N HIS A 171 4.36 -0.44 11.66
CA HIS A 171 5.23 0.66 12.10
C HIS A 171 4.41 1.87 12.54
N ALA A 172 3.33 2.18 11.84
CA ALA A 172 2.37 3.21 12.19
C ALA A 172 0.94 2.78 11.81
N VAL A 173 -0.05 3.49 12.36
CA VAL A 173 -1.45 3.34 11.98
C VAL A 173 -1.91 4.62 11.29
N LEU A 174 -2.40 4.47 10.07
CA LEU A 174 -2.96 5.53 9.26
C LEU A 174 -4.49 5.42 9.24
N TYR A 175 -5.17 6.53 8.98
CA TYR A 175 -6.63 6.55 8.88
C TYR A 175 -7.05 7.13 7.53
N GLY A 176 -7.80 6.35 6.78
CA GLY A 176 -8.34 6.76 5.49
C GLY A 176 -9.69 7.47 5.60
N TYR A 177 -9.85 8.53 4.81
CA TYR A 177 -11.07 9.19 4.37
C TYR A 177 -11.83 10.06 5.39
N ASP A 178 -11.80 9.82 6.70
CA ASP A 178 -12.50 10.65 7.69
C ASP A 178 -11.58 11.13 8.82
N ALA A 179 -11.11 12.36 8.70
CA ALA A 179 -10.25 12.98 9.70
C ALA A 179 -10.98 13.28 11.03
N SER A 180 -12.31 13.34 11.06
CA SER A 180 -13.07 13.61 12.28
C SER A 180 -13.09 12.38 13.17
N ASN A 181 -13.41 11.22 12.59
CA ASN A 181 -13.41 9.94 13.29
C ASN A 181 -11.98 9.54 13.69
N ALA A 182 -10.98 9.74 12.81
CA ALA A 182 -9.59 9.54 13.15
C ALA A 182 -9.16 10.33 14.39
N ARG A 183 -9.47 11.63 14.43
CA ARG A 183 -9.17 12.49 15.60
C ARG A 183 -9.91 12.05 16.86
N ALA A 184 -11.15 11.58 16.74
CA ALA A 184 -11.93 11.07 17.86
C ALA A 184 -11.28 9.82 18.45
N ALA A 185 -10.87 8.86 17.61
CA ALA A 185 -10.17 7.66 18.02
C ALA A 185 -8.84 7.98 18.72
N VAL A 186 -7.99 8.83 18.13
CA VAL A 186 -6.72 9.23 18.72
C VAL A 186 -6.90 9.91 20.10
N ARG A 187 -7.90 10.82 20.23
CA ARG A 187 -8.19 11.44 21.52
C ARG A 187 -8.64 10.45 22.59
N ARG A 188 -9.37 9.41 22.20
CA ARG A 188 -9.79 8.34 23.09
C ARG A 188 -8.59 7.53 23.55
N LEU A 189 -7.72 7.11 22.64
CA LEU A 189 -6.47 6.42 22.96
C LEU A 189 -5.58 7.23 23.92
N ASP A 190 -5.43 8.53 23.68
CA ASP A 190 -4.68 9.42 24.56
C ASP A 190 -5.29 9.54 25.98
N ALA A 191 -6.62 9.50 26.08
CA ALA A 191 -7.29 9.55 27.38
C ALA A 191 -7.10 8.23 28.15
N ASP A 192 -7.28 7.10 27.50
CA ASP A 192 -7.14 5.78 28.09
C ASP A 192 -5.68 5.51 28.55
N ALA A 193 -4.69 5.99 27.80
CA ALA A 193 -3.27 5.92 28.19
C ALA A 193 -2.98 6.70 29.47
N ARG A 194 -3.51 7.93 29.59
CA ARG A 194 -3.32 8.77 30.81
C ARG A 194 -4.00 8.19 32.03
N GLU A 195 -5.17 7.58 31.85
CA GLU A 195 -5.87 6.90 32.95
C GLU A 195 -5.07 5.68 33.44
N GLY A 196 -4.52 4.89 32.49
CA GLY A 196 -3.66 3.74 32.79
C GLY A 196 -2.39 4.14 33.58
N GLU A 197 -1.72 5.24 33.22
CA GLU A 197 -0.55 5.76 33.92
C GLU A 197 -0.88 6.22 35.37
N SER A 198 -2.08 6.74 35.61
CA SER A 198 -2.50 7.20 36.93
C SER A 198 -2.76 6.08 37.94
N TYR A 199 -2.92 4.83 37.46
CA TYR A 199 -3.15 3.64 38.28
C TYR A 199 -1.92 2.75 38.42
N ALA A 200 -0.76 3.10 37.86
CA ALA A 200 0.47 2.32 38.03
C ALA A 200 0.93 2.46 39.51
N PRO A 201 1.06 1.39 40.27
CA PRO A 201 1.59 1.45 41.64
C PRO A 201 3.09 1.73 41.58
N ASP A 202 3.57 2.62 42.49
CA ASP A 202 4.99 2.89 42.75
C ASP A 202 5.80 1.64 43.12
#